data_a9288f3cbf4638706b12b29293e1ddd1
#
_entry.id   a9288f3cbf4638706b12b29293e1ddd1
#
_cell.length_a   1.000
_cell.length_b   1.000
_cell.length_c   1.000
_cell.angle_alpha   90.00
_cell.angle_beta   90.00
_cell.angle_gamma   90.00
#
_symmetry.space_group_name_H-M   'P 1'
#
loop_
_entity.id
_entity.type
_entity.pdbx_description
1 polymer ?
#
loop_
_entity_poly.entity_id
_entity_poly.type
_entity_poly.pdbx_seq_one_letter_code
_entity_poly.pdbx_strand_id
1 'polypeptide(L)'
;MYLYNSATHKKEEFVPYDPKLVKMYTCGPTVYHFAHIGNLRSYIMEDVLEKYLRYAGYPVKRVMNITDVGHLTSDADEGEDKMLKGARREHKTVMEIAQFYTDAFFEDCRKLNIKKPDVVQPATGCIDEYIKIITKLLDTGYAYIEGGNVYFDTSKLEKYYIFNEHKEEDLAVGVREGVEEDTNKRNKNDFVLWFTKSKFEDQALKWDSPWGVGYPGWHIECTGISLKYLGEHLDIHCGGIDNAFPHHTNEIAQSESYIGHHWCNYWMHVMHLNTASGKMSKSKGEFLTVSLLEQKGYDPLCYRLFCLQSHYRRNLVFTWENLDNAAGTYQKLLTKIAALKPGDGEIDEAAVSALREKFNAALGNDLNTSLAITALYDVLKYKTNDETKLFVLDDFDKVLSLDLCKKADEIRKRNAAEKPAAGAYSIFCEDGSDDPAVTAQIQARYDTKKAKNFAEADRIRDELKSQGIEITDIPGGAKWKHI
;
A
#
# COMPACT_ATOMS: atom_id res chain seq x y z
N MET A 1 -1.57 -22.47 -7.14
CA MET A 1 -1.98 -21.06 -6.95
C MET A 1 -2.68 -20.59 -8.21
N TYR A 2 -3.74 -19.80 -8.06
CA TYR A 2 -4.50 -19.21 -9.17
C TYR A 2 -4.47 -17.69 -9.04
N LEU A 3 -4.35 -16.99 -10.16
CA LEU A 3 -4.41 -15.52 -10.26
C LEU A 3 -5.43 -15.13 -11.34
N TYR A 4 -6.17 -14.06 -11.10
CA TYR A 4 -6.99 -13.46 -12.15
C TYR A 4 -6.08 -12.65 -13.07
N ASN A 5 -6.11 -13.00 -14.35
CA ASN A 5 -5.36 -12.32 -15.39
C ASN A 5 -6.25 -11.32 -16.11
N SER A 6 -5.95 -10.03 -15.98
CA SER A 6 -6.75 -8.98 -16.62
C SER A 6 -6.68 -9.01 -18.15
N ALA A 7 -5.63 -9.59 -18.74
CA ALA A 7 -5.50 -9.69 -20.19
C ALA A 7 -6.43 -10.76 -20.80
N THR A 8 -6.71 -11.82 -20.06
CA THR A 8 -7.58 -12.93 -20.52
C THR A 8 -8.97 -12.87 -19.88
N HIS A 9 -9.18 -12.01 -18.87
CA HIS A 9 -10.38 -11.92 -18.05
C HIS A 9 -10.74 -13.23 -17.34
N LYS A 10 -9.75 -14.06 -17.04
CA LYS A 10 -9.92 -15.38 -16.40
C LYS A 10 -9.04 -15.54 -15.18
N LYS A 11 -9.48 -16.38 -14.27
CA LYS A 11 -8.63 -16.89 -13.21
C LYS A 11 -7.87 -18.10 -13.75
N GLU A 12 -6.56 -18.02 -13.75
CA GLU A 12 -5.65 -19.00 -14.35
C GLU A 12 -4.70 -19.57 -13.31
N GLU A 13 -4.25 -20.78 -13.53
CA GLU A 13 -3.17 -21.35 -12.73
C GLU A 13 -1.87 -20.58 -12.99
N PHE A 14 -1.21 -20.17 -11.92
CA PHE A 14 0.05 -19.46 -12.01
C PHE A 14 1.18 -20.43 -12.35
N VAL A 15 1.75 -20.24 -13.54
CA VAL A 15 2.90 -21.00 -14.05
C VAL A 15 3.96 -19.99 -14.48
N PRO A 16 5.05 -19.80 -13.72
CA PRO A 16 6.11 -18.87 -14.10
C PRO A 16 6.93 -19.41 -15.28
N TYR A 17 7.56 -18.51 -16.04
CA TYR A 17 8.52 -18.88 -17.10
C TYR A 17 9.70 -19.69 -16.54
N ASP A 18 10.20 -19.28 -15.36
CA ASP A 18 11.23 -20.01 -14.62
C ASP A 18 10.80 -20.11 -13.14
N PRO A 19 10.53 -21.34 -12.62
CA PRO A 19 10.18 -21.51 -11.24
C PRO A 19 11.30 -21.14 -10.25
N LYS A 20 12.54 -20.98 -10.73
CA LYS A 20 13.68 -20.54 -9.92
C LYS A 20 13.73 -19.01 -9.74
N LEU A 21 12.99 -18.26 -10.55
CA LEU A 21 12.94 -16.80 -10.43
C LEU A 21 11.67 -16.23 -11.08
N VAL A 22 10.68 -15.90 -10.28
CA VAL A 22 9.51 -15.14 -10.71
C VAL A 22 9.89 -13.68 -10.91
N LYS A 23 9.62 -13.16 -12.09
CA LYS A 23 9.89 -11.78 -12.48
C LYS A 23 8.63 -10.95 -12.36
N MET A 24 8.68 -9.91 -11.54
CA MET A 24 7.55 -9.05 -11.23
C MET A 24 7.90 -7.59 -11.48
N TYR A 25 7.09 -6.90 -12.26
CA TYR A 25 7.19 -5.46 -12.46
C TYR A 25 5.99 -4.74 -11.87
N THR A 26 6.24 -3.62 -11.20
CA THR A 26 5.19 -2.79 -10.60
C THR A 26 5.40 -1.34 -11.00
N CYS A 27 4.37 -0.71 -11.58
CA CYS A 27 4.45 0.71 -11.93
C CYS A 27 4.62 1.56 -10.67
N GLY A 28 5.67 2.37 -10.65
CA GLY A 28 5.99 3.27 -9.56
C GLY A 28 5.24 4.61 -9.62
N PRO A 29 5.42 5.47 -8.63
CA PRO A 29 4.77 6.77 -8.58
C PRO A 29 5.44 7.80 -9.50
N THR A 30 4.66 8.78 -9.97
CA THR A 30 5.19 10.05 -10.47
C THR A 30 5.44 10.98 -9.29
N VAL A 31 6.71 11.34 -9.07
CA VAL A 31 7.19 11.95 -7.83
C VAL A 31 7.19 13.49 -7.86
N TYR A 32 6.02 14.07 -8.07
CA TYR A 32 5.79 15.53 -8.02
C TYR A 32 4.92 15.97 -6.83
N HIS A 33 4.39 15.01 -6.08
CA HIS A 33 3.52 15.23 -4.93
C HIS A 33 3.51 13.96 -4.05
N PHE A 34 3.06 14.10 -2.79
CA PHE A 34 2.84 12.95 -1.92
C PHE A 34 1.89 11.93 -2.57
N ALA A 35 2.12 10.65 -2.31
CA ALA A 35 1.16 9.61 -2.66
C ALA A 35 -0.08 9.74 -1.76
N HIS A 36 -1.26 9.66 -2.35
CA HIS A 36 -2.48 9.54 -1.55
C HIS A 36 -2.74 8.06 -1.21
N ILE A 37 -3.55 7.82 -0.16
CA ILE A 37 -3.82 6.46 0.31
C ILE A 37 -4.41 5.54 -0.78
N GLY A 38 -5.13 6.10 -1.76
CA GLY A 38 -5.65 5.34 -2.90
C GLY A 38 -4.54 4.72 -3.78
N ASN A 39 -3.42 5.44 -4.00
CA ASN A 39 -2.25 4.87 -4.68
C ASN A 39 -1.62 3.77 -3.81
N LEU A 40 -1.48 4.03 -2.51
CA LEU A 40 -0.85 3.09 -1.58
C LEU A 40 -1.62 1.78 -1.44
N ARG A 41 -2.93 1.76 -1.71
CA ARG A 41 -3.71 0.52 -1.80
C ARG A 41 -3.15 -0.44 -2.85
N SER A 42 -2.79 0.05 -4.03
CA SER A 42 -2.19 -0.78 -5.09
C SER A 42 -0.87 -1.38 -4.60
N TYR A 43 0.01 -0.57 -4.04
CA TYR A 43 1.31 -1.02 -3.52
C TYR A 43 1.18 -2.02 -2.36
N ILE A 44 0.15 -1.88 -1.50
CA ILE A 44 -0.16 -2.89 -0.46
C ILE A 44 -0.51 -4.24 -1.09
N MET A 45 -1.35 -4.26 -2.13
CA MET A 45 -1.76 -5.51 -2.77
C MET A 45 -0.64 -6.16 -3.58
N GLU A 46 0.20 -5.37 -4.25
CA GLU A 46 1.41 -5.80 -4.92
C GLU A 46 2.42 -6.41 -3.94
N ASP A 47 2.58 -5.80 -2.77
CA ASP A 47 3.41 -6.30 -1.67
C ASP A 47 2.90 -7.65 -1.13
N VAL A 48 1.58 -7.78 -0.97
CA VAL A 48 0.97 -9.07 -0.57
C VAL A 48 1.23 -10.15 -1.62
N LEU A 49 1.12 -9.82 -2.91
CA LEU A 49 1.42 -10.76 -3.98
C LEU A 49 2.88 -11.23 -3.92
N GLU A 50 3.83 -10.29 -3.84
CA GLU A 50 5.26 -10.65 -3.72
C GLU A 50 5.52 -11.52 -2.50
N LYS A 51 5.00 -11.13 -1.32
CA LYS A 51 5.21 -11.85 -0.07
C LYS A 51 4.57 -13.23 -0.11
N TYR A 52 3.39 -13.36 -0.71
CA TYR A 52 2.73 -14.65 -0.85
C TYR A 52 3.46 -15.57 -1.83
N LEU A 53 3.96 -15.06 -2.95
CA LEU A 53 4.80 -15.83 -3.86
C LEU A 53 6.04 -16.38 -3.15
N ARG A 54 6.73 -15.54 -2.36
CA ARG A 54 7.88 -15.97 -1.54
C ARG A 54 7.48 -16.99 -0.47
N TYR A 55 6.34 -16.79 0.17
CA TYR A 55 5.78 -17.71 1.17
C TYR A 55 5.42 -19.08 0.54
N ALA A 56 4.93 -19.07 -0.70
CA ALA A 56 4.66 -20.27 -1.49
C ALA A 56 5.93 -20.94 -2.07
N GLY A 57 7.13 -20.41 -1.77
CA GLY A 57 8.40 -20.99 -2.15
C GLY A 57 9.00 -20.48 -3.46
N TYR A 58 8.40 -19.48 -4.09
CA TYR A 58 8.97 -18.87 -5.31
C TYR A 58 9.98 -17.77 -4.96
N PRO A 59 11.24 -17.83 -5.43
CA PRO A 59 12.12 -16.66 -5.46
C PRO A 59 11.53 -15.60 -6.39
N VAL A 60 11.47 -14.34 -5.92
CA VAL A 60 10.89 -13.23 -6.70
C VAL A 60 11.93 -12.13 -6.90
N LYS A 61 12.01 -11.58 -8.10
CA LYS A 61 12.71 -10.32 -8.40
C LYS A 61 11.67 -9.27 -8.79
N ARG A 62 11.43 -8.30 -7.89
CA ARG A 62 10.52 -7.18 -8.14
C ARG A 62 11.28 -5.93 -8.57
N VAL A 63 10.87 -5.35 -9.68
CA VAL A 63 11.39 -4.09 -10.23
C VAL A 63 10.29 -3.05 -10.25
N MET A 64 10.65 -1.81 -9.92
CA MET A 64 9.76 -0.65 -9.93
C MET A 64 10.47 0.54 -10.55
N ASN A 65 9.79 1.30 -11.40
CA ASN A 65 10.26 2.61 -11.83
C ASN A 65 9.95 3.69 -10.79
N ILE A 66 10.65 4.81 -10.89
CA ILE A 66 10.22 6.11 -10.34
C ILE A 66 10.14 7.06 -11.52
N THR A 67 8.96 7.61 -11.79
CA THR A 67 8.77 8.59 -12.83
C THR A 67 9.21 9.96 -12.31
N ASP A 68 10.47 10.30 -12.56
CA ASP A 68 11.16 11.52 -12.18
C ASP A 68 11.36 12.50 -13.37
N VAL A 69 10.84 12.16 -14.52
CA VAL A 69 10.73 13.02 -15.69
C VAL A 69 9.33 13.65 -15.75
N GLY A 70 9.23 14.88 -16.26
CA GLY A 70 7.96 15.57 -16.36
C GLY A 70 7.08 14.96 -17.45
N HIS A 71 5.89 14.54 -17.07
CA HIS A 71 4.82 14.19 -18.01
C HIS A 71 3.71 15.19 -17.94
N LEU A 72 3.00 15.33 -19.06
CA LEU A 72 1.87 16.26 -19.19
C LEU A 72 0.74 15.85 -18.24
N THR A 73 -0.09 16.82 -17.86
CA THR A 73 -1.14 16.62 -16.85
C THR A 73 -2.26 15.69 -17.28
N SER A 74 -2.38 15.38 -18.57
CA SER A 74 -3.34 14.40 -19.09
C SER A 74 -2.63 13.11 -19.54
N ASP A 75 -3.33 11.99 -19.42
CA ASP A 75 -2.88 10.70 -19.95
C ASP A 75 -2.94 10.65 -21.50
N ALA A 76 -3.41 11.74 -22.13
CA ALA A 76 -3.54 11.93 -23.58
C ALA A 76 -2.44 12.85 -24.15
N ASP A 77 -1.26 12.87 -23.55
CA ASP A 77 -0.10 13.65 -23.98
C ASP A 77 -0.31 15.18 -24.05
N GLU A 78 -1.19 15.71 -23.18
CA GLU A 78 -1.51 17.14 -23.12
C GLU A 78 -1.44 17.72 -21.70
N GLY A 79 -1.19 19.04 -21.58
CA GLY A 79 -1.18 19.75 -20.30
C GLY A 79 0.19 20.23 -19.84
N GLU A 80 0.27 20.86 -18.66
CA GLU A 80 1.52 21.38 -18.06
C GLU A 80 2.37 20.21 -17.48
N ASP A 81 3.70 20.36 -17.54
CA ASP A 81 4.64 19.43 -16.89
C ASP A 81 4.38 19.34 -15.37
N LYS A 82 4.04 18.15 -14.91
CA LYS A 82 3.74 17.86 -13.50
C LYS A 82 4.91 18.14 -12.57
N MET A 83 6.15 17.80 -13.01
CA MET A 83 7.37 18.01 -12.22
C MET A 83 7.71 19.50 -12.10
N LEU A 84 7.59 20.24 -13.20
CA LEU A 84 7.84 21.69 -13.22
C LEU A 84 6.82 22.42 -12.36
N LYS A 85 5.57 22.03 -12.38
CA LYS A 85 4.51 22.57 -11.50
C LYS A 85 4.83 22.32 -10.03
N GLY A 86 5.32 21.12 -9.68
CA GLY A 86 5.80 20.79 -8.34
C GLY A 86 6.98 21.67 -7.94
N ALA A 87 7.99 21.80 -8.80
CA ALA A 87 9.19 22.59 -8.57
C ALA A 87 8.88 24.09 -8.32
N ARG A 88 8.02 24.69 -9.14
CA ARG A 88 7.54 26.08 -8.97
C ARG A 88 6.82 26.28 -7.63
N ARG A 89 5.94 25.35 -7.26
CA ARG A 89 5.18 25.40 -6.00
C ARG A 89 6.09 25.37 -4.78
N GLU A 90 7.12 24.52 -4.81
CA GLU A 90 8.02 24.29 -3.67
C GLU A 90 9.29 25.16 -3.70
N HIS A 91 9.50 25.99 -4.74
CA HIS A 91 10.72 26.78 -4.97
C HIS A 91 12.00 25.91 -4.98
N LYS A 92 11.94 24.74 -5.63
CA LYS A 92 13.02 23.75 -5.74
C LYS A 92 13.29 23.41 -7.20
N THR A 93 14.42 22.78 -7.46
CA THR A 93 14.67 22.17 -8.78
C THR A 93 13.82 20.92 -8.99
N VAL A 94 13.61 20.51 -10.25
CA VAL A 94 12.86 19.29 -10.57
C VAL A 94 13.49 18.06 -9.92
N MET A 95 14.82 17.96 -9.89
CA MET A 95 15.52 16.82 -9.29
C MET A 95 15.40 16.79 -7.75
N GLU A 96 15.44 17.94 -7.09
CA GLU A 96 15.20 18.03 -5.64
C GLU A 96 13.77 17.64 -5.28
N ILE A 97 12.79 18.02 -6.11
CA ILE A 97 11.39 17.60 -5.96
C ILE A 97 11.26 16.08 -6.14
N ALA A 98 11.85 15.53 -7.20
CA ALA A 98 11.83 14.10 -7.46
C ALA A 98 12.40 13.30 -6.29
N GLN A 99 13.57 13.71 -5.77
CA GLN A 99 14.19 13.05 -4.64
C GLN A 99 13.34 13.17 -3.37
N PHE A 100 12.85 14.36 -3.05
CA PHE A 100 12.03 14.59 -1.86
C PHE A 100 10.76 13.71 -1.84
N TYR A 101 10.00 13.66 -2.94
CA TYR A 101 8.78 12.85 -2.99
C TYR A 101 9.06 11.36 -3.15
N THR A 102 10.19 10.98 -3.72
CA THR A 102 10.65 9.58 -3.71
C THR A 102 10.91 9.10 -2.29
N ASP A 103 11.62 9.90 -1.49
CA ASP A 103 11.92 9.58 -0.09
C ASP A 103 10.64 9.53 0.74
N ALA A 104 9.74 10.49 0.55
CA ALA A 104 8.44 10.52 1.20
C ALA A 104 7.58 9.29 0.84
N PHE A 105 7.57 8.87 -0.43
CA PHE A 105 6.88 7.66 -0.86
C PHE A 105 7.40 6.40 -0.19
N PHE A 106 8.72 6.22 -0.13
CA PHE A 106 9.30 5.05 0.53
C PHE A 106 9.15 5.08 2.06
N GLU A 107 9.10 6.27 2.66
CA GLU A 107 8.75 6.38 4.08
C GLU A 107 7.30 5.96 4.36
N ASP A 108 6.35 6.36 3.52
CA ASP A 108 4.97 5.90 3.61
C ASP A 108 4.87 4.38 3.39
N CYS A 109 5.63 3.83 2.43
CA CYS A 109 5.73 2.38 2.22
C CYS A 109 6.28 1.66 3.47
N ARG A 110 7.31 2.21 4.12
CA ARG A 110 7.89 1.65 5.35
C ARG A 110 6.86 1.63 6.49
N LYS A 111 6.10 2.71 6.67
CA LYS A 111 5.03 2.79 7.68
C LYS A 111 3.90 1.80 7.46
N LEU A 112 3.66 1.46 6.21
CA LEU A 112 2.66 0.46 5.80
C LEU A 112 3.23 -0.96 5.68
N ASN A 113 4.47 -1.21 6.10
CA ASN A 113 5.18 -2.48 5.96
C ASN A 113 5.19 -3.03 4.52
N ILE A 114 5.25 -2.11 3.53
CA ILE A 114 5.44 -2.46 2.12
C ILE A 114 6.94 -2.66 1.88
N LYS A 115 7.31 -3.85 1.40
CA LYS A 115 8.71 -4.18 1.08
C LYS A 115 9.19 -3.31 -0.08
N LYS A 116 10.38 -2.69 0.06
CA LYS A 116 11.02 -2.01 -1.05
C LYS A 116 11.35 -3.02 -2.16
N PRO A 117 11.07 -2.71 -3.45
CA PRO A 117 11.44 -3.58 -4.57
C PRO A 117 12.95 -3.88 -4.61
N ASP A 118 13.30 -5.03 -5.21
CA ASP A 118 14.71 -5.44 -5.33
C ASP A 118 15.49 -4.47 -6.22
N VAL A 119 14.83 -3.86 -7.21
CA VAL A 119 15.35 -2.77 -8.04
C VAL A 119 14.34 -1.63 -8.07
N VAL A 120 14.81 -0.43 -7.78
CA VAL A 120 14.06 0.83 -7.96
C VAL A 120 14.85 1.68 -8.93
N GLN A 121 14.27 1.99 -10.09
CA GLN A 121 14.95 2.69 -11.17
C GLN A 121 14.25 4.00 -11.53
N PRO A 122 14.90 5.17 -11.29
CA PRO A 122 14.44 6.43 -11.86
C PRO A 122 14.41 6.40 -13.39
N ALA A 123 13.36 6.95 -13.98
CA ALA A 123 13.17 6.96 -15.43
C ALA A 123 14.29 7.70 -16.15
N THR A 124 14.79 8.80 -15.57
CA THR A 124 15.91 9.58 -16.11
C THR A 124 17.22 8.79 -16.26
N GLY A 125 17.36 7.68 -15.54
CA GLY A 125 18.54 6.80 -15.59
C GLY A 125 18.49 5.74 -16.72
N CYS A 126 17.51 5.77 -17.61
CA CYS A 126 17.32 4.75 -18.67
C CYS A 126 17.12 5.34 -20.08
N ILE A 127 17.53 6.58 -20.32
CA ILE A 127 17.32 7.29 -21.59
C ILE A 127 17.91 6.50 -22.79
N ASP A 128 19.10 5.94 -22.66
CA ASP A 128 19.75 5.16 -23.72
C ASP A 128 18.93 3.92 -24.09
N GLU A 129 18.31 3.27 -23.11
CA GLU A 129 17.45 2.11 -23.36
C GLU A 129 16.19 2.51 -24.13
N TYR A 130 15.60 3.66 -23.82
CA TYR A 130 14.43 4.16 -24.55
C TYR A 130 14.79 4.49 -26.00
N ILE A 131 15.91 5.19 -26.22
CA ILE A 131 16.39 5.51 -27.56
C ILE A 131 16.64 4.22 -28.37
N LYS A 132 17.25 3.21 -27.77
CA LYS A 132 17.49 1.90 -28.39
C LYS A 132 16.18 1.21 -28.83
N ILE A 133 15.18 1.18 -27.94
CA ILE A 133 13.88 0.57 -28.22
C ILE A 133 13.17 1.33 -29.34
N ILE A 134 13.08 2.65 -29.24
CA ILE A 134 12.42 3.52 -30.22
C ILE A 134 13.09 3.39 -31.60
N THR A 135 14.42 3.35 -31.64
CA THR A 135 15.18 3.15 -32.91
C THR A 135 14.75 1.84 -33.58
N LYS A 136 14.71 0.72 -32.85
CA LYS A 136 14.26 -0.55 -33.41
C LYS A 136 12.79 -0.52 -33.86
N LEU A 137 11.91 0.14 -33.13
CA LEU A 137 10.49 0.31 -33.52
C LEU A 137 10.34 1.12 -34.82
N LEU A 138 11.18 2.14 -35.01
CA LEU A 138 11.27 2.89 -36.29
C LEU A 138 11.78 2.00 -37.42
N ASP A 139 12.87 1.28 -37.20
CA ASP A 139 13.50 0.40 -38.21
C ASP A 139 12.56 -0.74 -38.65
N THR A 140 11.72 -1.23 -37.75
CA THR A 140 10.75 -2.30 -38.01
C THR A 140 9.37 -1.79 -38.47
N GLY A 141 9.19 -0.47 -38.58
CA GLY A 141 7.98 0.15 -39.10
C GLY A 141 6.78 0.21 -38.12
N TYR A 142 7.01 -0.06 -36.83
CA TYR A 142 6.01 0.13 -35.76
C TYR A 142 5.96 1.58 -35.24
N ALA A 143 6.93 2.41 -35.60
CA ALA A 143 6.96 3.81 -35.24
C ALA A 143 7.21 4.70 -36.47
N TYR A 144 6.86 5.98 -36.36
CA TYR A 144 7.06 6.99 -37.39
C TYR A 144 7.39 8.35 -36.79
N ILE A 145 7.97 9.24 -37.61
CA ILE A 145 8.25 10.63 -37.20
C ILE A 145 7.27 11.54 -37.93
N GLU A 146 6.58 12.39 -37.22
CA GLU A 146 5.69 13.39 -37.76
C GLU A 146 5.72 14.67 -36.88
N GLY A 147 5.69 15.84 -37.49
CA GLY A 147 5.76 17.12 -36.76
C GLY A 147 7.01 17.30 -35.90
N GLY A 148 8.00 16.41 -36.00
CA GLY A 148 9.23 16.36 -35.21
C GLY A 148 9.19 15.35 -34.04
N ASN A 149 8.04 14.86 -33.63
CA ASN A 149 7.89 13.84 -32.59
C ASN A 149 7.93 12.42 -33.17
N VAL A 150 8.27 11.45 -32.33
CA VAL A 150 8.22 10.02 -32.68
C VAL A 150 6.96 9.41 -32.08
N TYR A 151 6.17 8.77 -32.93
CA TYR A 151 4.90 8.14 -32.55
C TYR A 151 4.97 6.64 -32.77
N PHE A 152 4.25 5.88 -31.93
CA PHE A 152 3.94 4.48 -32.17
C PHE A 152 2.71 4.39 -33.11
N ASP A 153 2.78 3.56 -34.13
CA ASP A 153 1.71 3.32 -35.12
C ASP A 153 0.85 2.13 -34.65
N THR A 154 -0.27 2.43 -34.01
CA THR A 154 -1.18 1.41 -33.46
C THR A 154 -1.88 0.59 -34.55
N SER A 155 -1.94 1.10 -35.81
CA SER A 155 -2.53 0.37 -36.95
C SER A 155 -1.72 -0.85 -37.38
N LYS A 156 -0.47 -1.00 -36.92
CA LYS A 156 0.38 -2.14 -37.16
C LYS A 156 0.08 -3.36 -36.30
N LEU A 157 -0.73 -3.18 -35.27
CA LEU A 157 -1.08 -4.24 -34.32
C LEU A 157 -2.32 -4.99 -34.79
N GLU A 158 -2.31 -6.31 -34.68
CA GLU A 158 -3.51 -7.14 -34.91
C GLU A 158 -4.59 -6.86 -33.86
N LYS A 159 -4.17 -6.60 -32.61
CA LYS A 159 -5.06 -6.29 -31.49
C LYS A 159 -4.41 -5.26 -30.59
N TYR A 160 -5.05 -4.10 -30.43
CA TYR A 160 -4.57 -3.03 -29.54
C TYR A 160 -5.27 -3.06 -28.16
N TYR A 161 -6.60 -3.18 -28.12
CA TYR A 161 -7.37 -3.18 -26.88
C TYR A 161 -7.32 -4.55 -26.21
N ILE A 162 -6.35 -4.75 -25.29
CA ILE A 162 -6.14 -6.04 -24.62
C ILE A 162 -7.04 -6.19 -23.40
N PHE A 163 -7.18 -5.14 -22.57
CA PHE A 163 -7.86 -5.21 -21.28
C PHE A 163 -9.35 -4.86 -21.31
N ASN A 164 -9.85 -4.35 -22.44
CA ASN A 164 -11.22 -3.90 -22.60
C ASN A 164 -11.97 -4.81 -23.58
N GLU A 165 -13.13 -5.32 -23.16
CA GLU A 165 -14.07 -6.02 -24.06
C GLU A 165 -14.91 -5.05 -24.91
N HIS A 166 -14.79 -3.73 -24.67
CA HIS A 166 -15.59 -2.71 -25.33
C HIS A 166 -15.07 -2.41 -26.74
N LYS A 167 -16.02 -2.13 -27.64
CA LYS A 167 -15.74 -1.72 -29.02
C LYS A 167 -15.03 -0.36 -29.03
N GLU A 168 -14.25 -0.08 -30.08
CA GLU A 168 -13.55 1.20 -30.30
C GLU A 168 -14.43 2.43 -30.05
N GLU A 169 -15.72 2.34 -30.34
CA GLU A 169 -16.72 3.40 -30.20
C GLU A 169 -16.96 3.78 -28.71
N ASP A 170 -16.90 2.83 -27.78
CA ASP A 170 -17.12 3.07 -26.35
C ASP A 170 -15.92 3.69 -25.65
N LEU A 171 -14.72 3.49 -26.19
CA LEU A 171 -13.47 4.05 -25.66
C LEU A 171 -13.21 5.48 -26.16
N ALA A 172 -13.84 5.88 -27.28
CA ALA A 172 -13.87 7.26 -27.74
C ALA A 172 -14.61 8.21 -26.75
N VAL A 173 -15.46 7.68 -25.89
CA VAL A 173 -16.18 8.42 -24.84
C VAL A 173 -15.24 8.87 -23.69
N GLY A 174 -14.04 8.28 -23.56
CA GLY A 174 -13.03 8.69 -22.58
C GLY A 174 -12.22 9.93 -22.97
N VAL A 175 -12.43 10.50 -24.15
CA VAL A 175 -11.85 11.80 -24.55
C VAL A 175 -12.55 12.89 -23.74
N ARG A 176 -11.85 13.41 -22.74
CA ARG A 176 -12.34 14.56 -21.94
C ARG A 176 -12.67 15.72 -22.87
N GLU A 177 -13.85 16.31 -22.71
CA GLU A 177 -14.20 17.57 -23.36
C GLU A 177 -13.07 18.60 -23.16
N GLY A 178 -12.50 19.12 -24.26
CA GLY A 178 -11.46 20.14 -24.23
C GLY A 178 -10.06 19.67 -24.60
N VAL A 179 -9.86 18.41 -25.00
CA VAL A 179 -8.58 17.89 -25.53
C VAL A 179 -8.50 18.23 -27.02
N GLU A 180 -7.55 19.10 -27.42
CA GLU A 180 -7.27 19.35 -28.83
C GLU A 180 -6.62 18.13 -29.47
N GLU A 181 -7.14 17.65 -30.61
CA GLU A 181 -6.56 16.53 -31.34
C GLU A 181 -5.14 16.86 -31.82
N ASP A 182 -4.18 15.97 -31.55
CA ASP A 182 -2.84 16.05 -32.15
C ASP A 182 -2.93 15.66 -33.63
N THR A 183 -2.93 16.67 -34.49
CA THR A 183 -3.05 16.49 -35.97
C THR A 183 -1.87 15.79 -36.61
N ASN A 184 -0.76 15.54 -35.88
CA ASN A 184 0.38 14.79 -36.36
C ASN A 184 0.20 13.26 -36.20
N LYS A 185 -0.79 12.82 -35.45
CA LYS A 185 -1.10 11.39 -35.31
C LYS A 185 -1.75 10.86 -36.59
N ARG A 186 -1.27 9.72 -37.09
CA ARG A 186 -1.87 9.02 -38.23
C ARG A 186 -3.17 8.33 -37.84
N ASN A 187 -3.20 7.78 -36.63
CA ASN A 187 -4.38 7.12 -36.05
C ASN A 187 -4.67 7.74 -34.69
N LYS A 188 -5.94 7.81 -34.32
CA LYS A 188 -6.39 8.40 -33.06
C LYS A 188 -5.71 7.82 -31.83
N ASN A 189 -5.43 6.52 -31.85
CA ASN A 189 -4.84 5.79 -30.73
C ASN A 189 -3.31 5.81 -30.71
N ASP A 190 -2.66 6.39 -31.73
CA ASP A 190 -1.21 6.54 -31.73
C ASP A 190 -0.76 7.37 -30.54
N PHE A 191 0.40 7.05 -30.01
CA PHE A 191 0.93 7.71 -28.83
C PHE A 191 2.40 8.07 -29.00
N VAL A 192 2.83 9.09 -28.27
CA VAL A 192 4.18 9.62 -28.42
C VAL A 192 5.19 8.72 -27.70
N LEU A 193 6.26 8.34 -28.41
CA LEU A 193 7.43 7.64 -27.87
C LEU A 193 8.54 8.62 -27.44
N TRP A 194 8.72 9.72 -28.23
CA TRP A 194 9.71 10.74 -27.96
C TRP A 194 9.19 12.12 -28.41
N PHE A 195 9.22 13.06 -27.50
CA PHE A 195 8.85 14.45 -27.76
C PHE A 195 10.09 15.27 -28.11
N THR A 196 10.15 15.86 -29.31
CA THR A 196 11.11 16.92 -29.66
C THR A 196 10.43 18.28 -29.71
N LYS A 197 9.13 18.30 -29.99
CA LYS A 197 8.27 19.48 -29.98
C LYS A 197 7.06 19.20 -29.11
N SER A 198 6.86 20.04 -28.11
CA SER A 198 5.69 20.04 -27.26
C SER A 198 5.01 21.40 -27.38
N LYS A 199 3.70 21.46 -27.23
CA LYS A 199 2.95 22.72 -27.10
C LYS A 199 3.46 23.53 -25.88
N PHE A 200 4.15 22.88 -24.97
CA PHE A 200 4.74 23.45 -23.76
C PHE A 200 6.24 23.45 -23.87
N GLU A 201 6.83 24.61 -24.20
CA GLU A 201 8.28 24.80 -24.33
C GLU A 201 9.05 24.60 -23.01
N ASP A 202 8.34 24.55 -21.89
CA ASP A 202 8.84 24.61 -20.50
C ASP A 202 9.30 23.24 -19.93
N GLN A 203 9.46 22.18 -20.74
CA GLN A 203 9.96 20.90 -20.23
C GLN A 203 11.35 21.07 -19.60
N ALA A 204 11.49 20.77 -18.29
CA ALA A 204 12.70 21.05 -17.55
C ALA A 204 13.87 20.13 -17.90
N LEU A 205 13.59 18.86 -18.27
CA LEU A 205 14.58 17.84 -18.56
C LEU A 205 14.47 17.41 -20.03
N LYS A 206 15.59 17.53 -20.77
CA LYS A 206 15.67 17.11 -22.17
C LYS A 206 17.02 16.44 -22.41
N TRP A 207 17.03 15.52 -23.34
CA TRP A 207 18.21 14.75 -23.74
C TRP A 207 18.40 14.74 -25.26
N ASP A 208 19.64 14.59 -25.69
CA ASP A 208 19.96 14.37 -27.09
C ASP A 208 19.42 13.01 -27.55
N SER A 209 18.89 12.98 -28.77
CA SER A 209 18.46 11.75 -29.44
C SER A 209 18.73 11.82 -30.96
N PRO A 210 18.68 10.70 -31.69
CA PRO A 210 18.80 10.70 -33.16
C PRO A 210 17.75 11.57 -33.87
N TRP A 211 16.63 11.87 -33.18
CA TRP A 211 15.49 12.63 -33.73
C TRP A 211 15.48 14.10 -33.29
N GLY A 212 16.44 14.48 -32.44
CA GLY A 212 16.57 15.83 -31.88
C GLY A 212 16.54 15.83 -30.34
N VAL A 213 16.81 17.00 -29.78
CA VAL A 213 16.72 17.23 -28.31
C VAL A 213 15.29 17.12 -27.85
N GLY A 214 15.03 16.26 -26.85
CA GLY A 214 13.69 16.00 -26.40
C GLY A 214 13.60 15.15 -25.12
N TYR A 215 12.47 14.51 -24.91
CA TYR A 215 12.22 13.69 -23.74
C TYR A 215 11.31 12.50 -24.07
N PRO A 216 11.37 11.38 -23.29
CA PRO A 216 10.57 10.20 -23.55
C PRO A 216 9.08 10.44 -23.30
N GLY A 217 8.24 9.71 -24.03
CA GLY A 217 6.84 9.53 -23.67
C GLY A 217 6.69 8.72 -22.37
N TRP A 218 5.52 8.78 -21.73
CA TRP A 218 5.32 8.14 -20.43
C TRP A 218 5.42 6.61 -20.46
N HIS A 219 4.92 5.98 -21.52
CA HIS A 219 4.79 4.52 -21.57
C HIS A 219 6.12 3.80 -21.85
N ILE A 220 7.07 4.46 -22.51
CA ILE A 220 8.37 3.86 -22.84
C ILE A 220 9.26 3.65 -21.60
N GLU A 221 9.00 4.38 -20.50
CA GLU A 221 9.75 4.24 -19.27
C GLU A 221 9.62 2.83 -18.69
N CYS A 222 8.39 2.38 -18.45
CA CYS A 222 8.12 1.06 -17.88
C CYS A 222 8.58 -0.05 -18.82
N THR A 223 8.37 0.08 -20.14
CA THR A 223 8.89 -0.84 -21.16
C THR A 223 10.41 -0.95 -21.05
N GLY A 224 11.14 0.16 -21.10
CA GLY A 224 12.61 0.16 -21.10
C GLY A 224 13.20 -0.37 -19.80
N ILE A 225 12.66 0.04 -18.66
CA ILE A 225 13.13 -0.40 -17.33
C ILE A 225 12.83 -1.89 -17.13
N SER A 226 11.63 -2.33 -17.46
CA SER A 226 11.25 -3.74 -17.36
C SER A 226 12.15 -4.64 -18.22
N LEU A 227 12.33 -4.33 -19.50
CA LEU A 227 13.20 -5.09 -20.39
C LEU A 227 14.65 -5.11 -19.92
N LYS A 228 15.18 -3.99 -19.42
CA LYS A 228 16.55 -3.88 -18.91
C LYS A 228 16.82 -4.81 -17.72
N TYR A 229 15.92 -4.86 -16.75
CA TYR A 229 16.16 -5.54 -15.48
C TYR A 229 15.55 -6.94 -15.39
N LEU A 230 14.49 -7.22 -16.16
CA LEU A 230 13.74 -8.46 -16.13
C LEU A 230 13.84 -9.25 -17.47
N GLY A 231 14.26 -8.58 -18.55
CA GLY A 231 14.43 -9.22 -19.86
C GLY A 231 13.09 -9.40 -20.61
N GLU A 232 13.13 -10.22 -21.64
CA GLU A 232 12.07 -10.36 -22.64
C GLU A 232 10.88 -11.24 -22.23
N HIS A 233 10.99 -11.92 -21.07
CA HIS A 233 9.93 -12.73 -20.49
C HIS A 233 9.63 -12.23 -19.08
N LEU A 234 8.43 -11.69 -18.91
CA LEU A 234 7.93 -11.17 -17.64
C LEU A 234 6.81 -12.07 -17.13
N ASP A 235 6.87 -12.49 -15.86
CA ASP A 235 5.82 -13.32 -15.30
C ASP A 235 4.59 -12.48 -14.92
N ILE A 236 4.78 -11.42 -14.15
CA ILE A 236 3.67 -10.62 -13.60
C ILE A 236 3.95 -9.14 -13.77
N HIS A 237 2.97 -8.41 -14.30
CA HIS A 237 2.94 -6.94 -14.29
C HIS A 237 1.75 -6.44 -13.46
N CYS A 238 2.00 -5.49 -12.55
CA CYS A 238 1.00 -4.97 -11.63
C CYS A 238 0.82 -3.46 -11.76
N GLY A 239 -0.39 -2.99 -11.45
CA GLY A 239 -0.71 -1.58 -11.33
C GLY A 239 -2.14 -1.34 -10.86
N GLY A 240 -2.54 -0.08 -10.77
CA GLY A 240 -3.94 0.29 -10.57
C GLY A 240 -4.76 0.02 -11.83
N ILE A 241 -6.08 -0.11 -11.69
CA ILE A 241 -6.97 -0.31 -12.85
C ILE A 241 -6.88 0.82 -13.87
N ASP A 242 -6.53 2.04 -13.45
CA ASP A 242 -6.31 3.16 -14.34
C ASP A 242 -5.15 2.93 -15.32
N ASN A 243 -4.17 2.09 -14.95
CA ASN A 243 -3.04 1.79 -15.79
C ASN A 243 -3.39 0.80 -16.91
N ALA A 244 -4.48 0.05 -16.80
CA ALA A 244 -4.87 -0.93 -17.82
C ALA A 244 -4.96 -0.28 -19.21
N PHE A 245 -5.59 0.90 -19.27
CA PHE A 245 -5.68 1.71 -20.48
C PHE A 245 -5.50 3.20 -20.16
N PRO A 246 -4.65 3.94 -20.90
CA PRO A 246 -3.83 3.46 -22.05
C PRO A 246 -2.46 2.85 -21.65
N HIS A 247 -1.99 3.00 -20.38
CA HIS A 247 -0.59 2.81 -20.01
C HIS A 247 -0.09 1.36 -20.30
N HIS A 248 -0.65 0.35 -19.66
CA HIS A 248 -0.23 -1.04 -19.86
C HIS A 248 -0.54 -1.55 -21.26
N THR A 249 -1.62 -1.08 -21.88
CA THR A 249 -1.92 -1.37 -23.30
C THR A 249 -0.78 -0.88 -24.20
N ASN A 250 -0.27 0.33 -23.96
CA ASN A 250 0.84 0.89 -24.72
C ASN A 250 2.17 0.21 -24.40
N GLU A 251 2.38 -0.25 -23.17
CA GLU A 251 3.55 -1.05 -22.82
C GLU A 251 3.57 -2.39 -23.55
N ILE A 252 2.42 -3.08 -23.67
CA ILE A 252 2.32 -4.32 -24.47
C ILE A 252 2.66 -4.02 -25.93
N ALA A 253 2.07 -2.97 -26.49
CA ALA A 253 2.32 -2.55 -27.86
C ALA A 253 3.82 -2.33 -28.12
N GLN A 254 4.50 -1.58 -27.27
CA GLN A 254 5.93 -1.30 -27.39
C GLN A 254 6.79 -2.55 -27.19
N SER A 255 6.53 -3.29 -26.07
CA SER A 255 7.36 -4.44 -25.70
C SER A 255 7.27 -5.56 -26.72
N GLU A 256 6.06 -5.99 -27.09
CA GLU A 256 5.86 -7.13 -28.00
C GLU A 256 6.30 -6.79 -29.44
N SER A 257 6.11 -5.54 -29.90
CA SER A 257 6.64 -5.09 -31.19
C SER A 257 8.17 -5.01 -31.20
N TYR A 258 8.79 -4.67 -30.06
CA TYR A 258 10.24 -4.62 -29.92
C TYR A 258 10.86 -6.00 -29.86
N ILE A 259 10.33 -6.93 -29.06
CA ILE A 259 10.91 -8.28 -28.89
C ILE A 259 10.46 -9.28 -29.95
N GLY A 260 9.28 -9.08 -30.57
CA GLY A 260 8.70 -9.94 -31.58
C GLY A 260 7.96 -11.18 -31.07
N HIS A 261 7.63 -11.23 -29.79
CA HIS A 261 6.86 -12.32 -29.18
C HIS A 261 6.09 -11.82 -27.95
N HIS A 262 5.25 -12.69 -27.36
CA HIS A 262 4.50 -12.41 -26.15
C HIS A 262 5.43 -12.09 -24.98
N TRP A 263 5.14 -11.00 -24.25
CA TRP A 263 6.01 -10.42 -23.23
C TRP A 263 5.66 -10.83 -21.82
N CYS A 264 4.41 -10.56 -21.38
CA CYS A 264 4.01 -10.68 -19.99
C CYS A 264 2.83 -11.63 -19.80
N ASN A 265 3.01 -12.67 -18.95
CA ASN A 265 2.02 -13.72 -18.76
C ASN A 265 0.81 -13.28 -17.95
N TYR A 266 1.00 -12.54 -16.85
CA TYR A 266 -0.09 -12.20 -15.91
C TYR A 266 -0.15 -10.71 -15.65
N TRP A 267 -1.33 -10.15 -15.80
CA TRP A 267 -1.62 -8.74 -15.54
C TRP A 267 -2.54 -8.62 -14.34
N MET A 268 -2.06 -7.97 -13.28
CA MET A 268 -2.82 -7.73 -12.05
C MET A 268 -3.19 -6.26 -11.93
N HIS A 269 -4.48 -5.96 -11.89
CA HIS A 269 -4.98 -4.61 -11.68
C HIS A 269 -5.75 -4.48 -10.37
N VAL A 270 -5.39 -3.51 -9.54
CA VAL A 270 -6.04 -3.21 -8.28
C VAL A 270 -7.13 -2.16 -8.51
N MET A 271 -8.35 -2.46 -8.09
CA MET A 271 -9.49 -1.55 -8.24
C MET A 271 -9.37 -0.32 -7.33
N HIS A 272 -10.11 0.73 -7.68
CA HIS A 272 -10.03 2.02 -7.01
C HIS A 272 -10.33 1.99 -5.52
N LEU A 273 -9.69 2.90 -4.79
CA LEU A 273 -10.18 3.42 -3.53
C LEU A 273 -11.03 4.67 -3.82
N ASN A 274 -12.32 4.56 -3.56
CA ASN A 274 -13.26 5.65 -3.72
C ASN A 274 -13.51 6.36 -2.38
N THR A 275 -13.91 7.62 -2.43
CA THR A 275 -14.54 8.31 -1.30
C THR A 275 -16.05 8.26 -1.45
N ALA A 276 -16.79 8.72 -0.44
CA ALA A 276 -18.25 8.84 -0.53
C ALA A 276 -18.73 9.74 -1.70
N SER A 277 -17.88 10.65 -2.17
CA SER A 277 -18.12 11.53 -3.31
C SER A 277 -17.62 10.97 -4.66
N GLY A 278 -17.12 9.72 -4.71
CA GLY A 278 -16.59 9.07 -5.91
C GLY A 278 -15.08 8.84 -5.87
N LYS A 279 -14.42 8.81 -7.05
CA LYS A 279 -12.98 8.61 -7.15
C LYS A 279 -12.22 9.70 -6.39
N MET A 280 -11.27 9.29 -5.55
CA MET A 280 -10.37 10.21 -4.85
C MET A 280 -9.54 10.99 -5.87
N SER A 281 -9.59 12.31 -5.82
CA SER A 281 -8.79 13.17 -6.70
C SER A 281 -8.23 14.35 -5.92
N LYS A 282 -7.06 14.83 -6.34
CA LYS A 282 -6.34 15.96 -5.74
C LYS A 282 -7.15 17.27 -5.69
N SER A 283 -8.19 17.39 -6.52
CA SER A 283 -8.98 18.62 -6.68
C SER A 283 -10.33 18.62 -5.96
N LYS A 284 -10.74 17.50 -5.35
CA LYS A 284 -12.11 17.33 -4.81
C LYS A 284 -12.11 16.86 -3.34
N GLY A 285 -11.49 17.60 -2.43
CA GLY A 285 -11.61 17.33 -0.99
C GLY A 285 -10.27 17.20 -0.26
N GLU A 286 -10.30 16.63 0.96
CA GLU A 286 -9.11 16.42 1.79
C GLU A 286 -8.13 15.46 1.11
N PHE A 287 -6.87 15.89 0.95
CA PHE A 287 -5.83 15.05 0.34
C PHE A 287 -5.34 14.02 1.36
N LEU A 288 -5.89 12.82 1.30
CA LEU A 288 -5.67 11.75 2.26
C LEU A 288 -4.28 11.11 2.06
N THR A 289 -3.37 11.35 2.99
CA THR A 289 -2.02 10.78 3.05
C THR A 289 -1.83 9.94 4.31
N VAL A 290 -0.76 9.12 4.36
CA VAL A 290 -0.38 8.40 5.59
C VAL A 290 -0.12 9.38 6.74
N SER A 291 0.58 10.48 6.46
CA SER A 291 0.85 11.53 7.46
C SER A 291 -0.44 12.10 8.07
N LEU A 292 -1.49 12.27 7.26
CA LEU A 292 -2.79 12.74 7.77
C LEU A 292 -3.46 11.69 8.67
N LEU A 293 -3.34 10.40 8.34
CA LEU A 293 -3.84 9.34 9.22
C LEU A 293 -3.14 9.36 10.57
N GLU A 294 -1.80 9.51 10.58
CA GLU A 294 -1.00 9.63 11.81
C GLU A 294 -1.39 10.87 12.62
N GLN A 295 -1.57 12.03 11.98
CA GLN A 295 -2.01 13.26 12.65
C GLN A 295 -3.38 13.12 13.32
N LYS A 296 -4.26 12.28 12.75
CA LYS A 296 -5.56 11.95 13.33
C LYS A 296 -5.48 10.81 14.37
N GLY A 297 -4.28 10.32 14.71
CA GLY A 297 -4.05 9.31 15.73
C GLY A 297 -4.16 7.86 15.28
N TYR A 298 -4.27 7.60 13.96
CA TYR A 298 -4.29 6.23 13.46
C TYR A 298 -2.88 5.67 13.30
N ASP A 299 -2.70 4.42 13.72
CA ASP A 299 -1.57 3.62 13.28
C ASP A 299 -1.71 3.32 11.78
N PRO A 300 -0.68 3.55 10.95
CA PRO A 300 -0.73 3.26 9.52
C PRO A 300 -1.15 1.82 9.18
N LEU A 301 -0.85 0.85 10.04
CA LEU A 301 -1.24 -0.55 9.83
C LEU A 301 -2.75 -0.78 9.97
N CYS A 302 -3.50 0.15 10.59
CA CYS A 302 -4.96 0.13 10.53
C CYS A 302 -5.45 0.33 9.09
N TYR A 303 -4.79 1.21 8.32
CA TYR A 303 -5.10 1.39 6.92
C TYR A 303 -4.68 0.16 6.07
N ARG A 304 -3.52 -0.44 6.37
CA ARG A 304 -3.14 -1.71 5.73
C ARG A 304 -4.21 -2.78 5.96
N LEU A 305 -4.65 -2.99 7.21
CA LEU A 305 -5.72 -3.93 7.52
C LEU A 305 -7.02 -3.59 6.79
N PHE A 306 -7.42 -2.31 6.75
CA PHE A 306 -8.59 -1.83 6.01
C PHE A 306 -8.53 -2.27 4.54
N CYS A 307 -7.37 -2.13 3.89
CA CYS A 307 -7.19 -2.59 2.51
C CYS A 307 -7.30 -4.12 2.41
N LEU A 308 -6.69 -4.88 3.34
CA LEU A 308 -6.68 -6.35 3.32
C LEU A 308 -8.06 -6.98 3.58
N GLN A 309 -8.99 -6.26 4.22
CA GLN A 309 -10.35 -6.72 4.46
C GLN A 309 -11.21 -6.77 3.18
N SER A 310 -10.73 -6.21 2.08
CA SER A 310 -11.42 -6.24 0.79
C SER A 310 -10.56 -6.89 -0.29
N HIS A 311 -11.18 -7.64 -1.18
CA HIS A 311 -10.50 -8.21 -2.33
C HIS A 311 -9.98 -7.10 -3.27
N TYR A 312 -8.76 -7.24 -3.82
CA TYR A 312 -8.12 -6.21 -4.66
C TYR A 312 -8.93 -5.87 -5.92
N ARG A 313 -9.70 -6.82 -6.46
CA ARG A 313 -10.59 -6.63 -7.63
C ARG A 313 -11.95 -6.01 -7.30
N ARG A 314 -12.16 -5.51 -6.10
CA ARG A 314 -13.37 -4.77 -5.71
C ARG A 314 -13.02 -3.34 -5.39
N ASN A 315 -13.89 -2.42 -5.81
CA ASN A 315 -13.82 -1.05 -5.34
C ASN A 315 -13.93 -1.03 -3.82
N LEU A 316 -13.08 -0.22 -3.18
CA LEU A 316 -13.10 -0.01 -1.75
C LEU A 316 -13.53 1.43 -1.47
N VAL A 317 -14.44 1.64 -0.54
CA VAL A 317 -14.92 2.97 -0.18
C VAL A 317 -14.27 3.39 1.13
N PHE A 318 -13.50 4.46 1.07
CA PHE A 318 -12.91 5.09 2.25
C PHE A 318 -13.92 6.06 2.88
N THR A 319 -14.16 5.86 4.14
CA THR A 319 -14.73 6.84 5.06
C THR A 319 -13.96 6.78 6.37
N TRP A 320 -13.97 7.83 7.16
CA TRP A 320 -13.36 7.82 8.49
C TRP A 320 -13.99 6.75 9.38
N GLU A 321 -15.31 6.55 9.30
CA GLU A 321 -16.03 5.49 10.02
C GLU A 321 -15.51 4.08 9.63
N ASN A 322 -15.29 3.81 8.34
CA ASN A 322 -14.75 2.54 7.90
C ASN A 322 -13.31 2.31 8.41
N LEU A 323 -12.50 3.37 8.47
CA LEU A 323 -11.17 3.30 9.05
C LEU A 323 -11.22 3.09 10.57
N ASP A 324 -12.14 3.74 11.30
CA ASP A 324 -12.39 3.52 12.73
C ASP A 324 -12.76 2.05 13.02
N ASN A 325 -13.63 1.47 12.18
CA ASN A 325 -14.00 0.05 12.26
C ASN A 325 -12.79 -0.88 12.05
N ALA A 326 -11.93 -0.57 11.10
CA ALA A 326 -10.69 -1.31 10.86
C ALA A 326 -9.70 -1.15 12.02
N ALA A 327 -9.53 0.06 12.56
CA ALA A 327 -8.69 0.34 13.73
C ALA A 327 -9.19 -0.41 14.97
N GLY A 328 -10.49 -0.37 15.23
CA GLY A 328 -11.11 -1.13 16.33
C GLY A 328 -10.94 -2.65 16.17
N THR A 329 -11.01 -3.14 14.92
CA THR A 329 -10.76 -4.55 14.59
C THR A 329 -9.31 -4.93 14.84
N TYR A 330 -8.37 -4.08 14.40
CA TYR A 330 -6.94 -4.27 14.60
C TYR A 330 -6.60 -4.31 16.11
N GLN A 331 -7.07 -3.34 16.87
CA GLN A 331 -6.84 -3.29 18.32
C GLN A 331 -7.40 -4.52 19.06
N LYS A 332 -8.61 -4.98 18.68
CA LYS A 332 -9.20 -6.20 19.25
C LYS A 332 -8.38 -7.45 18.90
N LEU A 333 -7.85 -7.52 17.70
CA LEU A 333 -6.99 -8.62 17.26
C LEU A 333 -5.69 -8.64 18.07
N LEU A 334 -5.01 -7.50 18.19
CA LEU A 334 -3.78 -7.35 18.99
C LEU A 334 -4.00 -7.69 20.46
N THR A 335 -5.12 -7.25 21.05
CA THR A 335 -5.47 -7.55 22.45
C THR A 335 -5.65 -9.06 22.66
N LYS A 336 -6.31 -9.75 21.72
CA LYS A 336 -6.47 -11.22 21.81
C LYS A 336 -5.12 -11.94 21.67
N ILE A 337 -4.24 -11.49 20.79
CA ILE A 337 -2.89 -12.07 20.65
C ILE A 337 -2.05 -11.78 21.91
N ALA A 338 -2.15 -10.58 22.47
CA ALA A 338 -1.46 -10.22 23.70
C ALA A 338 -1.90 -11.06 24.92
N ALA A 339 -3.12 -11.59 24.91
CA ALA A 339 -3.63 -12.47 25.96
C ALA A 339 -3.05 -13.90 25.89
N LEU A 340 -2.50 -14.33 24.74
CA LEU A 340 -1.79 -15.59 24.61
C LEU A 340 -0.49 -15.55 25.43
N LYS A 341 -0.16 -16.67 26.06
CA LYS A 341 1.03 -16.77 26.92
C LYS A 341 2.17 -17.42 26.14
N PRO A 342 3.24 -16.67 25.80
CA PRO A 342 4.45 -17.28 25.28
C PRO A 342 5.00 -18.29 26.30
N GLY A 343 5.47 -19.43 25.83
CA GLY A 343 5.98 -20.50 26.69
C GLY A 343 6.97 -21.41 25.95
N ASP A 344 7.36 -22.50 26.57
CA ASP A 344 8.28 -23.49 26.02
C ASP A 344 7.53 -24.74 25.49
N GLY A 345 6.25 -24.58 25.12
CA GLY A 345 5.43 -25.68 24.62
C GLY A 345 5.90 -26.15 23.25
N GLU A 346 5.88 -27.47 23.04
CA GLU A 346 6.16 -28.05 21.71
C GLU A 346 5.12 -27.53 20.69
N ILE A 347 5.61 -27.27 19.48
CA ILE A 347 4.75 -26.85 18.37
C ILE A 347 3.91 -28.05 17.90
N ASP A 348 2.61 -27.84 17.86
CA ASP A 348 1.65 -28.81 17.31
C ASP A 348 1.67 -28.73 15.77
N GLU A 349 2.51 -29.56 15.15
CA GLU A 349 2.70 -29.58 13.70
C GLU A 349 1.41 -29.93 12.93
N ALA A 350 0.51 -30.71 13.52
CA ALA A 350 -0.78 -31.01 12.92
C ALA A 350 -1.69 -29.77 12.86
N ALA A 351 -1.71 -28.97 13.93
CA ALA A 351 -2.41 -27.71 13.98
C ALA A 351 -1.80 -26.70 12.99
N VAL A 352 -0.47 -26.59 12.93
CA VAL A 352 0.26 -25.74 11.98
C VAL A 352 -0.12 -26.09 10.55
N SER A 353 -0.07 -27.39 10.19
CA SER A 353 -0.42 -27.87 8.84
C SER A 353 -1.86 -27.53 8.47
N ALA A 354 -2.83 -27.83 9.35
CA ALA A 354 -4.24 -27.56 9.10
C ALA A 354 -4.57 -26.06 8.95
N LEU A 355 -3.90 -25.19 9.73
CA LEU A 355 -4.09 -23.75 9.67
C LEU A 355 -3.43 -23.14 8.42
N ARG A 356 -2.23 -23.60 8.05
CA ARG A 356 -1.53 -23.23 6.81
C ARG A 356 -2.32 -23.60 5.57
N GLU A 357 -2.95 -24.77 5.55
CA GLU A 357 -3.80 -25.18 4.43
C GLU A 357 -4.92 -24.17 4.17
N LYS A 358 -5.62 -23.72 5.21
CA LYS A 358 -6.68 -22.69 5.10
C LYS A 358 -6.13 -21.35 4.59
N PHE A 359 -5.01 -20.91 5.12
CA PHE A 359 -4.36 -19.66 4.72
C PHE A 359 -3.92 -19.71 3.26
N ASN A 360 -3.26 -20.82 2.86
CA ASN A 360 -2.86 -21.05 1.48
C ASN A 360 -4.06 -21.18 0.52
N ALA A 361 -5.15 -21.82 0.95
CA ALA A 361 -6.37 -21.89 0.15
C ALA A 361 -6.99 -20.51 -0.10
N ALA A 362 -6.89 -19.60 0.87
CA ALA A 362 -7.36 -18.22 0.73
C ALA A 362 -6.48 -17.41 -0.24
N LEU A 363 -5.19 -17.32 0.01
CA LEU A 363 -4.27 -16.50 -0.80
C LEU A 363 -3.96 -17.15 -2.15
N GLY A 364 -3.86 -18.46 -2.22
CA GLY A 364 -3.67 -19.22 -3.45
C GLY A 364 -4.87 -19.17 -4.40
N ASN A 365 -5.98 -18.61 -3.96
CA ASN A 365 -7.19 -18.42 -4.75
C ASN A 365 -7.40 -16.94 -5.08
N ASP A 366 -6.51 -16.39 -5.91
CA ASP A 366 -6.58 -15.00 -6.38
C ASP A 366 -6.42 -13.98 -5.26
N LEU A 367 -5.45 -14.19 -4.37
CA LEU A 367 -5.11 -13.30 -3.26
C LEU A 367 -6.32 -12.85 -2.42
N ASN A 368 -7.15 -13.79 -2.00
CA ASN A 368 -8.30 -13.47 -1.16
C ASN A 368 -7.86 -13.11 0.28
N THR A 369 -7.37 -11.89 0.44
CA THR A 369 -6.88 -11.36 1.72
C THR A 369 -7.97 -11.31 2.79
N SER A 370 -9.23 -11.11 2.41
CA SER A 370 -10.36 -11.12 3.35
C SER A 370 -10.51 -12.51 4.03
N LEU A 371 -10.37 -13.59 3.26
CA LEU A 371 -10.36 -14.94 3.82
C LEU A 371 -9.07 -15.23 4.60
N ALA A 372 -7.93 -14.69 4.18
CA ALA A 372 -6.68 -14.80 4.92
C ALA A 372 -6.76 -14.11 6.30
N ILE A 373 -7.41 -12.96 6.40
CA ILE A 373 -7.72 -12.32 7.70
C ILE A 373 -8.64 -13.22 8.54
N THR A 374 -9.62 -13.90 7.92
CA THR A 374 -10.46 -14.87 8.65
C THR A 374 -9.62 -16.01 9.23
N ALA A 375 -8.60 -16.49 8.50
CA ALA A 375 -7.69 -17.53 8.98
C ALA A 375 -6.94 -17.10 10.27
N LEU A 376 -6.61 -15.81 10.47
CA LEU A 376 -6.03 -15.32 11.74
C LEU A 376 -6.98 -15.58 12.92
N TYR A 377 -8.28 -15.35 12.73
CA TYR A 377 -9.26 -15.63 13.78
C TYR A 377 -9.46 -17.12 14.02
N ASP A 378 -9.27 -17.95 12.99
CA ASP A 378 -9.28 -19.41 13.13
C ASP A 378 -8.11 -19.88 13.98
N VAL A 379 -6.90 -19.31 13.82
CA VAL A 379 -5.74 -19.57 14.69
C VAL A 379 -6.10 -19.34 16.16
N LEU A 380 -6.69 -18.18 16.49
CA LEU A 380 -7.05 -17.81 17.86
C LEU A 380 -8.07 -18.76 18.49
N LYS A 381 -8.94 -19.36 17.68
CA LYS A 381 -10.01 -20.28 18.12
C LYS A 381 -9.59 -21.75 18.11
N TYR A 382 -8.48 -22.08 17.45
CA TYR A 382 -8.04 -23.46 17.27
C TYR A 382 -7.67 -24.10 18.62
N LYS A 383 -7.98 -25.39 18.77
CA LYS A 383 -7.69 -26.14 20.01
C LYS A 383 -6.26 -26.64 19.99
N THR A 384 -5.32 -25.78 20.35
CA THR A 384 -3.90 -26.05 20.50
C THR A 384 -3.30 -25.13 21.56
N ASN A 385 -2.03 -25.30 21.92
CA ASN A 385 -1.33 -24.45 22.88
C ASN A 385 -1.06 -23.03 22.33
N ASP A 386 -0.79 -22.09 23.21
CA ASP A 386 -0.58 -20.69 22.85
C ASP A 386 0.72 -20.49 22.04
N GLU A 387 1.76 -21.30 22.29
CA GLU A 387 3.02 -21.25 21.54
C GLU A 387 2.79 -21.55 20.05
N THR A 388 2.05 -22.63 19.76
CA THR A 388 1.65 -22.97 18.38
C THR A 388 0.83 -21.85 17.72
N LYS A 389 -0.10 -21.22 18.46
CA LYS A 389 -0.87 -20.09 17.93
C LYS A 389 0.02 -18.91 17.59
N LEU A 390 0.92 -18.52 18.48
CA LEU A 390 1.87 -17.44 18.25
C LEU A 390 2.78 -17.73 17.05
N PHE A 391 3.28 -18.96 16.96
CA PHE A 391 4.07 -19.40 15.80
C PHE A 391 3.33 -19.24 14.48
N VAL A 392 2.06 -19.69 14.40
CA VAL A 392 1.25 -19.58 13.17
C VAL A 392 0.88 -18.14 12.86
N LEU A 393 0.58 -17.30 13.88
CA LEU A 393 0.29 -15.89 13.68
C LEU A 393 1.50 -15.14 13.12
N ASP A 394 2.71 -15.40 13.64
CA ASP A 394 3.95 -14.83 13.10
C ASP A 394 4.22 -15.30 11.67
N ASP A 395 3.96 -16.58 11.39
CA ASP A 395 4.12 -17.16 10.06
C ASP A 395 3.19 -16.50 9.02
N PHE A 396 1.90 -16.32 9.35
CA PHE A 396 0.95 -15.64 8.45
C PHE A 396 1.26 -14.16 8.29
N ASP A 397 1.81 -13.54 9.32
CA ASP A 397 2.18 -12.12 9.30
C ASP A 397 3.38 -11.82 8.38
N LYS A 398 4.17 -12.82 7.99
CA LYS A 398 5.18 -12.69 6.92
C LYS A 398 4.56 -12.22 5.61
N VAL A 399 3.29 -12.55 5.36
CA VAL A 399 2.53 -12.12 4.18
C VAL A 399 1.66 -10.89 4.48
N LEU A 400 0.91 -10.92 5.58
CA LEU A 400 -0.05 -9.86 5.91
C LEU A 400 0.64 -8.59 6.40
N SER A 401 1.77 -8.75 7.10
CA SER A 401 2.65 -7.65 7.56
C SER A 401 1.92 -6.59 8.39
N LEU A 402 1.19 -7.07 9.38
CA LEU A 402 0.43 -6.27 10.34
C LEU A 402 1.17 -6.08 11.68
N ASP A 403 2.43 -6.53 11.80
CA ASP A 403 3.23 -6.50 13.03
C ASP A 403 2.51 -7.14 14.24
N LEU A 404 1.75 -8.23 14.00
CA LEU A 404 0.81 -8.79 14.98
C LEU A 404 1.49 -9.19 16.29
N CYS A 405 2.48 -10.06 16.24
CA CYS A 405 3.18 -10.54 17.43
C CYS A 405 4.00 -9.43 18.09
N LYS A 406 4.69 -8.61 17.31
CA LYS A 406 5.49 -7.47 17.79
C LYS A 406 4.63 -6.46 18.58
N LYS A 407 3.51 -6.01 18.02
CA LYS A 407 2.61 -5.06 18.68
C LYS A 407 1.87 -5.69 19.86
N ALA A 408 1.56 -6.97 19.79
CA ALA A 408 1.01 -7.70 20.94
C ALA A 408 2.00 -7.77 22.12
N ASP A 409 3.30 -7.91 21.83
CA ASP A 409 4.36 -7.86 22.85
C ASP A 409 4.49 -6.46 23.48
N GLU A 410 4.34 -5.40 22.71
CA GLU A 410 4.31 -4.03 23.22
C GLU A 410 3.13 -3.85 24.19
N ILE A 411 1.94 -4.38 23.85
CA ILE A 411 0.77 -4.37 24.74
C ILE A 411 1.05 -5.16 26.01
N ARG A 412 1.67 -6.36 25.93
CA ARG A 412 2.02 -7.16 27.12
C ARG A 412 2.97 -6.39 28.05
N LYS A 413 4.01 -5.75 27.48
CA LYS A 413 4.99 -4.97 28.24
C LYS A 413 4.32 -3.77 28.94
N ARG A 414 3.46 -3.05 28.23
CA ARG A 414 2.71 -1.92 28.80
C ARG A 414 1.82 -2.40 29.95
N ASN A 415 1.00 -3.45 29.74
CA ASN A 415 0.13 -4.00 30.77
C ASN A 415 0.89 -4.56 31.98
N ALA A 416 2.12 -5.05 31.78
CA ALA A 416 2.98 -5.50 32.87
C ALA A 416 3.57 -4.33 33.66
N ALA A 417 3.91 -3.23 32.98
CA ALA A 417 4.41 -2.00 33.61
C ALA A 417 3.30 -1.24 34.37
N GLU A 418 2.08 -1.29 33.87
CA GLU A 418 0.89 -0.68 34.50
C GLU A 418 0.31 -1.54 35.65
N LYS A 419 0.76 -2.81 35.79
CA LYS A 419 0.37 -3.60 36.97
C LYS A 419 1.08 -3.04 38.20
N PRO A 420 0.36 -2.55 39.21
CA PRO A 420 0.97 -2.18 40.48
C PRO A 420 1.76 -3.37 41.02
N ALA A 421 2.92 -3.11 41.63
CA ALA A 421 3.73 -4.15 42.25
C ALA A 421 2.82 -5.05 43.08
N ALA A 422 2.99 -6.36 42.97
CA ALA A 422 2.13 -7.33 43.66
C ALA A 422 2.02 -6.97 45.15
N GLY A 423 0.86 -6.46 45.61
CA GLY A 423 0.63 -5.98 46.95
C GLY A 423 0.58 -4.45 47.12
N ALA A 424 0.79 -3.65 46.05
CA ALA A 424 0.58 -2.22 46.09
C ALA A 424 -0.94 -1.91 46.08
N TYR A 425 -1.38 -1.10 47.00
CA TYR A 425 -2.75 -0.62 47.10
C TYR A 425 -2.94 0.51 46.06
N SER A 426 -3.81 0.30 45.10
CA SER A 426 -4.03 1.27 43.99
C SER A 426 -5.11 2.28 44.40
N ILE A 427 -4.79 3.57 44.22
CA ILE A 427 -5.73 4.67 44.54
C ILE A 427 -5.89 5.49 43.26
N PHE A 428 -7.14 5.70 42.79
CA PHE A 428 -7.44 6.53 41.64
C PHE A 428 -8.72 7.32 41.77
N CYS A 429 -8.75 8.49 41.17
CA CYS A 429 -9.91 9.34 41.10
C CYS A 429 -10.82 8.99 39.93
N GLU A 430 -12.14 8.91 40.14
CA GLU A 430 -13.10 8.58 39.07
C GLU A 430 -13.29 9.72 38.06
N ASP A 431 -13.04 10.97 38.45
CA ASP A 431 -13.14 12.15 37.56
C ASP A 431 -11.83 12.52 36.88
N GLY A 432 -10.75 11.72 37.08
CA GLY A 432 -9.45 11.93 36.49
C GLY A 432 -8.62 13.06 37.10
N SER A 433 -9.06 13.64 38.23
CA SER A 433 -8.26 14.61 39.00
C SER A 433 -7.15 13.90 39.77
N ASP A 434 -6.00 14.57 39.96
CA ASP A 434 -4.89 14.09 40.77
C ASP A 434 -4.77 15.00 42.01
N ASP A 435 -5.11 14.46 43.18
CA ASP A 435 -4.89 15.14 44.46
C ASP A 435 -3.98 14.29 45.35
N PRO A 436 -2.68 14.64 45.46
CA PRO A 436 -1.71 13.90 46.25
C PRO A 436 -2.06 13.85 47.73
N ALA A 437 -2.75 14.88 48.26
CA ALA A 437 -3.12 14.93 49.68
C ALA A 437 -4.26 13.94 49.98
N VAL A 438 -5.27 13.86 49.11
CA VAL A 438 -6.34 12.88 49.16
C VAL A 438 -5.81 11.46 49.03
N THR A 439 -4.93 11.26 48.05
CA THR A 439 -4.27 9.96 47.81
C THR A 439 -3.48 9.50 49.04
N ALA A 440 -2.73 10.38 49.70
CA ALA A 440 -1.97 10.07 50.90
C ALA A 440 -2.93 9.71 52.11
N GLN A 441 -4.05 10.39 52.26
CA GLN A 441 -5.03 10.06 53.31
C GLN A 441 -5.71 8.70 53.05
N ILE A 442 -6.03 8.37 51.80
CA ILE A 442 -6.60 7.06 51.43
C ILE A 442 -5.58 5.95 51.67
N GLN A 443 -4.30 6.19 51.37
CA GLN A 443 -3.23 5.25 51.70
C GLN A 443 -3.07 5.04 53.18
N ALA A 444 -3.09 6.11 53.98
CA ALA A 444 -3.05 6.03 55.45
C ALA A 444 -4.25 5.23 56.03
N ARG A 445 -5.45 5.43 55.47
CA ARG A 445 -6.63 4.62 55.82
C ARG A 445 -6.42 3.14 55.54
N TYR A 446 -5.84 2.79 54.40
CA TYR A 446 -5.53 1.38 54.04
C TYR A 446 -4.53 0.78 55.05
N ASP A 447 -3.45 1.49 55.33
CA ASP A 447 -2.40 1.02 56.26
C ASP A 447 -2.95 0.82 57.70
N THR A 448 -3.83 1.71 58.19
CA THR A 448 -4.50 1.54 59.46
C THR A 448 -5.48 0.36 59.46
N LYS A 449 -6.22 0.13 58.36
CA LYS A 449 -7.03 -1.08 58.18
C LYS A 449 -6.20 -2.37 58.20
N LYS A 450 -5.04 -2.36 57.53
CA LYS A 450 -4.11 -3.49 57.53
C LYS A 450 -3.53 -3.76 58.92
N ALA A 451 -3.30 -2.72 59.68
CA ALA A 451 -2.90 -2.82 61.10
C ALA A 451 -4.05 -3.21 62.06
N LYS A 452 -5.26 -3.49 61.53
CA LYS A 452 -6.49 -3.78 62.30
C LYS A 452 -6.98 -2.64 63.20
N ASN A 453 -6.54 -1.41 62.95
CA ASN A 453 -7.03 -0.22 63.66
C ASN A 453 -8.22 0.37 62.88
N PHE A 454 -9.38 -0.28 63.04
CA PHE A 454 -10.59 0.08 62.27
C PHE A 454 -11.18 1.44 62.71
N ALA A 455 -11.03 1.80 63.99
CA ALA A 455 -11.53 3.09 64.48
C ALA A 455 -10.83 4.29 63.82
N GLU A 456 -9.51 4.23 63.64
CA GLU A 456 -8.74 5.26 62.94
C GLU A 456 -9.01 5.25 61.42
N ALA A 457 -9.17 4.08 60.82
CA ALA A 457 -9.55 3.99 59.41
C ALA A 457 -10.93 4.59 59.12
N ASP A 458 -11.88 4.43 60.00
CA ASP A 458 -13.22 5.04 59.91
C ASP A 458 -13.13 6.56 60.11
N ARG A 459 -12.33 7.04 61.09
CA ARG A 459 -12.08 8.46 61.29
C ARG A 459 -11.52 9.13 60.00
N ILE A 460 -10.53 8.55 59.36
CA ILE A 460 -9.97 9.08 58.13
C ILE A 460 -11.03 9.11 57.02
N ARG A 461 -11.86 8.09 56.90
CA ARG A 461 -12.96 8.06 55.92
C ARG A 461 -13.96 9.19 56.13
N ASP A 462 -14.36 9.40 57.40
CA ASP A 462 -15.34 10.42 57.76
C ASP A 462 -14.77 11.84 57.60
N GLU A 463 -13.47 12.02 57.86
CA GLU A 463 -12.74 13.26 57.57
C GLU A 463 -12.71 13.58 56.07
N LEU A 464 -12.37 12.62 55.21
CA LEU A 464 -12.41 12.78 53.76
C LEU A 464 -13.83 13.07 53.26
N LYS A 465 -14.84 12.41 53.82
CA LYS A 465 -16.24 12.69 53.50
C LYS A 465 -16.66 14.12 53.90
N SER A 466 -16.16 14.64 55.04
CA SER A 466 -16.40 16.03 55.44
C SER A 466 -15.74 17.06 54.50
N GLN A 467 -14.69 16.64 53.77
CA GLN A 467 -14.01 17.42 52.74
C GLN A 467 -14.65 17.29 51.35
N GLY A 468 -15.82 16.61 51.27
CA GLY A 468 -16.51 16.40 50.00
C GLY A 468 -15.90 15.29 49.14
N ILE A 469 -15.27 14.27 49.75
CA ILE A 469 -14.63 13.17 49.04
C ILE A 469 -15.31 11.85 49.43
N GLU A 470 -15.83 11.14 48.41
CA GLU A 470 -16.38 9.81 48.57
C GLU A 470 -15.37 8.75 48.14
N ILE A 471 -15.16 7.73 49.03
CA ILE A 471 -14.25 6.62 48.77
C ILE A 471 -15.03 5.33 48.59
N THR A 472 -14.68 4.54 47.56
CA THR A 472 -15.18 3.19 47.34
C THR A 472 -14.03 2.21 47.37
N ASP A 473 -14.02 1.25 48.29
CA ASP A 473 -13.04 0.17 48.33
C ASP A 473 -13.30 -0.81 47.16
N ILE A 474 -12.24 -1.20 46.47
CA ILE A 474 -12.26 -2.17 45.36
C ILE A 474 -11.21 -3.26 45.61
N PRO A 475 -11.28 -4.42 44.97
CA PRO A 475 -10.25 -5.44 45.09
C PRO A 475 -8.86 -4.89 44.73
N GLY A 476 -7.95 -4.82 45.73
CA GLY A 476 -6.58 -4.32 45.56
C GLY A 476 -6.40 -2.81 45.52
N GLY A 477 -7.44 -2.01 45.89
CA GLY A 477 -7.34 -0.56 45.83
C GLY A 477 -8.53 0.21 46.39
N ALA A 478 -8.59 1.51 46.13
CA ALA A 478 -9.74 2.38 46.37
C ALA A 478 -9.95 3.32 45.19
N LYS A 479 -11.21 3.63 44.93
CA LYS A 479 -11.62 4.73 44.05
C LYS A 479 -12.13 5.87 44.91
N TRP A 480 -11.95 7.10 44.45
CA TRP A 480 -12.51 8.28 45.10
C TRP A 480 -13.04 9.27 44.06
N LYS A 481 -13.96 10.11 44.47
CA LYS A 481 -14.52 11.22 43.67
C LYS A 481 -14.91 12.37 44.57
N HIS A 482 -15.02 13.57 44.03
CA HIS A 482 -15.64 14.71 44.67
C HIS A 482 -17.18 14.54 44.70
N ILE A 483 -17.85 14.91 45.83
CA ILE A 483 -19.32 14.91 46.00
C ILE A 483 -19.85 16.32 46.18
#